data_54f4283d8a794edb5ab4a2cd2d653a1c
#
_entry.id   54f4283d8a794edb5ab4a2cd2d653a1c
#
_cell.length_a   1.000
_cell.length_b   1.000
_cell.length_c   1.000
_cell.angle_alpha   90.00
_cell.angle_beta   90.00
_cell.angle_gamma   90.00
#
_symmetry.space_group_name_H-M   'P 1'
#
loop_
_entity.id
_entity.type
_entity.pdbx_description
1 polymer ?
#
loop_
_entity_poly.entity_id
_entity_poly.type
_entity_poly.pdbx_seq_one_letter_code
_entity_poly.pdbx_strand_id
1 'polypeptide(L)'
;MGTMTAPPSSAYRIVDIAEPYLDLIRRNGQEGTYVGSSEAESPWVPFGDNAAIRHLSFDVRQNTYCNILWIKSPGVIGTHKHRGPVWAIGLEGSFRYLEYDWVCRPGDFITETPGTAHTLVTDDPNGMKALFWMQGANEFYDADGNHVETLDVWWFMNHYETHCREHGLTPNPQLYL
;
A
#
# COMPACT_ATOMS: atom_id res chain seq x y z
N MET A 1 3.44 17.90 -26.52
CA MET A 1 3.04 18.01 -25.11
C MET A 1 4.11 18.83 -24.41
N GLY A 2 3.78 20.07 -24.03
CA GLY A 2 4.74 20.92 -23.34
C GLY A 2 4.92 20.42 -21.90
N THR A 3 6.15 20.19 -21.50
CA THR A 3 6.50 19.93 -20.10
C THR A 3 6.17 21.18 -19.29
N MET A 4 5.12 21.09 -18.45
CA MET A 4 4.89 22.13 -17.44
C MET A 4 6.02 22.02 -16.42
N THR A 5 7.03 22.91 -16.56
CA THR A 5 8.01 23.11 -15.50
C THR A 5 7.32 23.82 -14.35
N ALA A 6 7.35 23.25 -13.14
CA ALA A 6 6.86 23.94 -11.97
C ALA A 6 7.58 25.30 -11.85
N PRO A 7 6.87 26.40 -11.56
CA PRO A 7 7.52 27.70 -11.32
C PRO A 7 8.48 27.60 -10.13
N PRO A 8 9.54 28.41 -10.08
CA PRO A 8 10.49 28.39 -8.97
C PRO A 8 9.76 28.65 -7.65
N SER A 9 10.19 28.00 -6.56
CA SER A 9 9.56 28.07 -5.23
C SER A 9 9.37 29.52 -4.72
N SER A 10 10.18 30.46 -5.19
CA SER A 10 10.03 31.90 -4.90
C SER A 10 8.76 32.55 -5.48
N ALA A 11 8.06 31.87 -6.42
CA ALA A 11 6.80 32.35 -6.98
C ALA A 11 5.58 32.03 -6.08
N TYR A 12 5.75 31.15 -5.08
CA TYR A 12 4.70 30.76 -4.14
C TYR A 12 4.93 31.45 -2.79
N ARG A 13 3.87 32.07 -2.26
CA ARG A 13 3.89 32.66 -0.92
C ARG A 13 3.15 31.71 0.04
N ILE A 14 3.81 31.34 1.12
CA ILE A 14 3.15 30.71 2.25
C ILE A 14 2.24 31.77 2.88
N VAL A 15 0.97 31.47 3.00
CA VAL A 15 -0.02 32.38 3.61
C VAL A 15 -0.18 31.98 5.07
N ASP A 16 0.06 32.94 5.98
CA ASP A 16 -0.29 32.77 7.39
C ASP A 16 -1.82 32.80 7.52
N ILE A 17 -2.39 31.67 7.89
CA ILE A 17 -3.82 31.55 8.15
C ILE A 17 -4.03 31.78 9.65
N ALA A 18 -4.94 32.70 10.00
CA ALA A 18 -5.38 32.87 11.38
C ALA A 18 -6.16 31.63 11.81
N GLU A 19 -5.55 30.82 12.65
CA GLU A 19 -6.11 29.57 13.17
C GLU A 19 -6.32 29.68 14.67
N PRO A 20 -7.57 29.68 15.17
CA PRO A 20 -7.86 29.89 16.61
C PRO A 20 -7.30 28.76 17.49
N TYR A 21 -6.99 27.61 16.91
CA TYR A 21 -6.46 26.45 17.63
C TYR A 21 -5.00 26.14 17.30
N LEU A 22 -4.28 27.09 16.69
CA LEU A 22 -2.92 26.88 16.18
C LEU A 22 -1.97 26.27 17.23
N ASP A 23 -2.04 26.74 18.48
CA ASP A 23 -1.20 26.21 19.55
C ASP A 23 -1.54 24.77 19.95
N LEU A 24 -2.82 24.39 19.86
CA LEU A 24 -3.25 23.02 20.08
C LEU A 24 -2.80 22.11 18.93
N ILE A 25 -2.93 22.60 17.70
CA ILE A 25 -2.51 21.90 16.49
C ILE A 25 -1.00 21.67 16.52
N ARG A 26 -0.19 22.70 16.82
CA ARG A 26 1.26 22.60 16.91
C ARG A 26 1.76 21.63 17.99
N ARG A 27 1.05 21.52 19.11
CA ARG A 27 1.44 20.63 20.22
C ARG A 27 0.98 19.19 20.04
N ASN A 28 -0.10 18.96 19.32
CA ASN A 28 -0.76 17.66 19.25
C ASN A 28 -0.93 17.11 17.84
N GLY A 29 -0.79 17.97 16.82
CA GLY A 29 -0.84 17.57 15.43
C GLY A 29 0.44 16.85 15.02
N GLN A 30 0.33 15.98 14.05
CA GLN A 30 1.48 15.35 13.40
C GLN A 30 1.76 16.09 12.09
N GLU A 31 3.03 16.21 11.75
CA GLU A 31 3.44 16.71 10.43
C GLU A 31 3.05 15.70 9.34
N GLY A 32 2.75 16.21 8.14
CA GLY A 32 2.54 15.35 6.99
C GLY A 32 3.81 14.56 6.65
N THR A 33 3.64 13.31 6.26
CA THR A 33 4.75 12.45 5.86
C THR A 33 4.91 12.44 4.34
N TYR A 34 6.13 12.19 3.86
CA TYR A 34 6.44 12.02 2.45
C TYR A 34 7.35 10.82 2.26
N VAL A 35 6.93 9.89 1.41
CA VAL A 35 7.72 8.72 1.03
C VAL A 35 7.99 8.81 -0.47
N GLY A 36 9.22 9.09 -0.83
CA GLY A 36 9.65 9.21 -2.22
C GLY A 36 9.59 7.87 -2.97
N SER A 37 9.64 7.93 -4.31
CA SER A 37 9.52 6.74 -5.16
C SER A 37 10.79 5.89 -5.27
N SER A 38 11.90 6.31 -4.68
CA SER A 38 13.15 5.56 -4.72
C SER A 38 13.14 4.35 -3.78
N GLU A 39 13.93 3.32 -4.11
CA GLU A 39 14.12 2.17 -3.23
C GLU A 39 14.86 2.53 -1.92
N ALA A 40 15.58 3.64 -1.89
CA ALA A 40 16.17 4.15 -0.66
C ALA A 40 15.13 4.66 0.35
N GLU A 41 13.99 5.12 -0.13
CA GLU A 41 12.88 5.59 0.71
C GLU A 41 12.00 4.43 1.21
N SER A 42 11.71 3.48 0.33
CA SER A 42 11.03 2.24 0.66
C SER A 42 11.37 1.17 -0.39
N PRO A 43 12.12 0.13 -0.04
CA PRO A 43 12.53 -0.93 -0.95
C PRO A 43 11.36 -1.83 -1.33
N TRP A 44 11.54 -2.54 -2.46
CA TRP A 44 10.67 -3.66 -2.81
C TRP A 44 11.03 -4.88 -1.96
N VAL A 45 10.17 -5.25 -1.05
CA VAL A 45 10.35 -6.42 -0.17
C VAL A 45 9.71 -7.64 -0.85
N PRO A 46 10.45 -8.74 -1.08
CA PRO A 46 9.89 -9.94 -1.68
C PRO A 46 8.66 -10.47 -0.94
N PHE A 47 7.64 -10.88 -1.69
CA PHE A 47 6.42 -11.50 -1.17
C PHE A 47 6.14 -12.78 -1.96
N GLY A 48 6.72 -13.89 -1.53
CA GLY A 48 6.82 -15.10 -2.33
C GLY A 48 7.75 -14.93 -3.54
N ASP A 49 7.68 -15.87 -4.48
CA ASP A 49 8.63 -15.95 -5.61
C ASP A 49 8.34 -14.93 -6.73
N ASN A 50 7.06 -14.63 -6.96
CA ASN A 50 6.59 -13.83 -8.10
C ASN A 50 6.06 -12.44 -7.72
N ALA A 51 6.10 -12.08 -6.44
CA ALA A 51 5.58 -10.79 -6.01
C ALA A 51 6.57 -10.04 -5.13
N ALA A 52 6.31 -8.75 -4.95
CA ALA A 52 7.00 -7.89 -4.00
C ALA A 52 6.04 -6.82 -3.49
N ILE A 53 6.30 -6.34 -2.30
CA ILE A 53 5.54 -5.29 -1.65
C ILE A 53 6.46 -4.10 -1.39
N ARG A 54 5.99 -2.90 -1.72
CA ARG A 54 6.58 -1.66 -1.32
C ARG A 54 5.67 -0.99 -0.28
N HIS A 55 6.16 -0.87 0.94
CA HIS A 55 5.40 -0.28 2.04
C HIS A 55 5.42 1.24 1.95
N LEU A 56 4.29 1.88 2.23
CA LEU A 56 4.11 3.33 2.16
C LEU A 56 3.71 3.93 3.52
N SER A 57 2.94 3.22 4.33
CA SER A 57 2.63 3.66 5.69
C SER A 57 2.14 2.52 6.58
N PHE A 58 2.35 2.70 7.89
CA PHE A 58 1.84 1.85 8.97
C PHE A 58 1.23 2.74 10.06
N ASP A 59 -0.03 2.55 10.40
CA ASP A 59 -0.70 3.19 11.54
C ASP A 59 -1.22 2.11 12.49
N VAL A 60 -0.48 1.85 13.54
CA VAL A 60 -0.82 0.82 14.53
C VAL A 60 -2.02 1.20 15.39
N ARG A 61 -2.34 2.50 15.55
CA ARG A 61 -3.48 2.94 16.34
C ARG A 61 -4.80 2.67 15.63
N GLN A 62 -4.81 2.86 14.31
CA GLN A 62 -5.97 2.60 13.47
C GLN A 62 -5.97 1.21 12.85
N ASN A 63 -4.88 0.43 13.04
CA ASN A 63 -4.67 -0.84 12.35
C ASN A 63 -4.84 -0.68 10.84
N THR A 64 -4.20 0.36 10.28
CA THR A 64 -4.18 0.64 8.84
C THR A 64 -2.77 0.58 8.28
N TYR A 65 -2.67 0.19 7.04
CA TYR A 65 -1.41 0.15 6.31
C TYR A 65 -1.66 0.37 4.83
N CYS A 66 -0.67 1.00 4.18
CA CYS A 66 -0.71 1.27 2.75
C CYS A 66 0.53 0.70 2.09
N ASN A 67 0.34 0.07 0.95
CA ASN A 67 1.45 -0.49 0.18
C ASN A 67 1.14 -0.54 -1.32
N ILE A 68 2.17 -0.78 -2.12
CA ILE A 68 2.04 -1.17 -3.51
C ILE A 68 2.41 -2.64 -3.61
N LEU A 69 1.47 -3.44 -4.10
CA LEU A 69 1.74 -4.82 -4.51
C LEU A 69 2.20 -4.83 -5.96
N TRP A 70 3.29 -5.53 -6.21
CA TRP A 70 3.79 -5.84 -7.54
C TRP A 70 3.79 -7.35 -7.76
N ILE A 71 3.01 -7.83 -8.72
CA ILE A 71 3.11 -9.20 -9.25
C ILE A 71 3.87 -9.09 -10.56
N LYS A 72 5.00 -9.77 -10.68
CA LYS A 72 6.01 -9.52 -11.72
C LYS A 72 5.66 -10.15 -13.06
N SER A 73 4.83 -11.18 -13.09
CA SER A 73 4.38 -11.93 -14.26
C SER A 73 3.03 -12.57 -13.97
N PRO A 74 2.34 -13.23 -14.90
CA PRO A 74 1.10 -13.93 -14.64
C PRO A 74 1.18 -14.78 -13.37
N GLY A 75 0.19 -14.62 -12.48
CA GLY A 75 0.23 -15.29 -11.17
C GLY A 75 -0.97 -15.01 -10.30
N VAL A 76 -0.96 -15.65 -9.15
CA VAL A 76 -2.05 -15.64 -8.16
C VAL A 76 -1.50 -15.22 -6.80
N ILE A 77 -2.19 -14.29 -6.15
CA ILE A 77 -2.08 -14.06 -4.71
C ILE A 77 -3.22 -14.81 -4.06
N GLY A 78 -2.98 -15.90 -3.45
CA GLY A 78 -3.92 -16.82 -2.81
C GLY A 78 -5.31 -16.30 -2.43
N THR A 79 -6.22 -17.20 -2.11
CA THR A 79 -7.54 -16.82 -1.61
C THR A 79 -7.42 -16.20 -0.24
N HIS A 80 -8.01 -15.02 -0.06
CA HIS A 80 -7.96 -14.31 1.21
C HIS A 80 -9.25 -13.53 1.48
N LYS A 81 -9.41 -13.13 2.73
CA LYS A 81 -10.56 -12.36 3.21
C LYS A 81 -10.07 -11.20 4.06
N HIS A 82 -10.61 -10.01 3.81
CA HIS A 82 -10.31 -8.83 4.61
C HIS A 82 -11.18 -8.73 5.85
N ARG A 83 -10.58 -8.36 6.98
CA ARG A 83 -11.29 -8.07 8.24
C ARG A 83 -11.70 -6.61 8.38
N GLY A 84 -11.20 -5.74 7.51
CA GLY A 84 -11.54 -4.34 7.40
C GLY A 84 -11.77 -3.93 5.95
N PRO A 85 -12.14 -2.68 5.71
CA PRO A 85 -12.29 -2.16 4.35
C PRO A 85 -10.93 -2.05 3.65
N VAL A 86 -10.96 -2.18 2.32
CA VAL A 86 -9.82 -1.97 1.44
C VAL A 86 -10.19 -1.00 0.34
N TRP A 87 -9.24 -0.15 -0.02
CA TRP A 87 -9.28 0.69 -1.20
C TRP A 87 -8.06 0.39 -2.05
N ALA A 88 -8.28 0.23 -3.36
CA ALA A 88 -7.19 -0.04 -4.28
C ALA A 88 -7.28 0.82 -5.54
N ILE A 89 -6.10 1.12 -6.10
CA ILE A 89 -5.96 1.82 -7.39
C ILE A 89 -4.98 1.02 -8.25
N GLY A 90 -5.41 0.65 -9.46
CA GLY A 90 -4.53 0.09 -10.47
C GLY A 90 -3.46 1.10 -10.90
N LEU A 91 -2.19 0.69 -10.95
CA LEU A 91 -1.07 1.54 -11.34
C LEU A 91 -0.43 1.11 -12.65
N GLU A 92 -0.17 -0.19 -12.82
CA GLU A 92 0.45 -0.77 -14.02
C GLU A 92 -0.18 -2.15 -14.30
N GLY A 93 -0.18 -2.57 -15.56
CA GLY A 93 -0.74 -3.85 -15.98
C GLY A 93 -2.22 -3.99 -15.67
N SER A 94 -2.67 -5.22 -15.37
CA SER A 94 -4.08 -5.46 -15.02
C SER A 94 -4.22 -6.65 -14.08
N PHE A 95 -5.28 -6.64 -13.26
CA PHE A 95 -5.64 -7.76 -12.40
C PHE A 95 -7.15 -7.86 -12.24
N ARG A 96 -7.61 -8.99 -11.75
CA ARG A 96 -9.00 -9.23 -11.40
C ARG A 96 -9.10 -10.14 -10.17
N TYR A 97 -10.28 -10.27 -9.62
CA TYR A 97 -10.59 -11.35 -8.69
C TYR A 97 -11.35 -12.43 -9.45
N LEU A 98 -11.07 -13.69 -9.14
CA LEU A 98 -11.75 -14.83 -9.80
C LEU A 98 -13.26 -14.80 -9.61
N GLU A 99 -13.71 -14.19 -8.52
CA GLU A 99 -15.11 -14.12 -8.08
C GLU A 99 -15.92 -12.99 -8.76
N TYR A 100 -15.26 -12.15 -9.61
CA TYR A 100 -15.90 -10.99 -10.26
C TYR A 100 -15.61 -10.95 -11.77
N ASP A 101 -16.51 -10.29 -12.52
CA ASP A 101 -16.42 -10.20 -13.99
C ASP A 101 -15.59 -8.99 -14.50
N TRP A 102 -15.17 -8.10 -13.61
CA TRP A 102 -14.38 -6.93 -13.97
C TRP A 102 -12.88 -7.20 -13.98
N VAL A 103 -12.14 -6.37 -14.72
CA VAL A 103 -10.68 -6.34 -14.75
C VAL A 103 -10.24 -4.92 -14.37
N CYS A 104 -9.44 -4.80 -13.33
CA CYS A 104 -8.82 -3.56 -12.88
C CYS A 104 -7.62 -3.21 -13.77
N ARG A 105 -7.59 -1.98 -14.26
CA ARG A 105 -6.54 -1.39 -15.10
C ARG A 105 -5.99 -0.12 -14.46
N PRO A 106 -4.88 0.45 -14.98
CA PRO A 106 -4.34 1.70 -14.45
C PRO A 106 -5.38 2.82 -14.39
N GLY A 107 -5.55 3.39 -13.20
CA GLY A 107 -6.54 4.44 -12.89
C GLY A 107 -7.88 3.94 -12.39
N ASP A 108 -8.18 2.65 -12.49
CA ASP A 108 -9.40 2.08 -11.91
C ASP A 108 -9.31 2.05 -10.38
N PHE A 109 -10.46 2.24 -9.74
CA PHE A 109 -10.60 2.28 -8.28
C PHE A 109 -11.50 1.16 -7.79
N ILE A 110 -11.04 0.46 -6.76
CA ILE A 110 -11.76 -0.65 -6.13
C ILE A 110 -12.01 -0.31 -4.66
N THR A 111 -13.18 -0.69 -4.16
CA THR A 111 -13.48 -0.76 -2.74
C THR A 111 -13.92 -2.16 -2.38
N GLU A 112 -13.41 -2.67 -1.27
CA GLU A 112 -13.74 -4.01 -0.78
C GLU A 112 -14.34 -3.90 0.62
N THR A 113 -15.47 -4.59 0.81
CA THR A 113 -16.14 -4.64 2.11
C THR A 113 -15.55 -5.71 3.01
N PRO A 114 -15.47 -5.46 4.33
CA PRO A 114 -15.03 -6.49 5.28
C PRO A 114 -15.83 -7.80 5.16
N GLY A 115 -15.14 -8.91 5.22
CA GLY A 115 -15.73 -10.25 5.17
C GLY A 115 -15.85 -10.86 3.79
N THR A 116 -15.61 -10.11 2.73
CA THR A 116 -15.58 -10.66 1.36
C THR A 116 -14.30 -11.46 1.16
N ALA A 117 -14.44 -12.70 0.69
CA ALA A 117 -13.31 -13.54 0.30
C ALA A 117 -13.14 -13.49 -1.23
N HIS A 118 -11.90 -13.40 -1.67
CA HIS A 118 -11.58 -13.39 -3.10
C HIS A 118 -10.16 -13.86 -3.37
N THR A 119 -9.89 -14.15 -4.65
CA THR A 119 -8.61 -14.63 -5.15
C THR A 119 -8.09 -13.65 -6.21
N LEU A 120 -7.04 -12.90 -5.88
CA LEU A 120 -6.42 -11.95 -6.81
C LEU A 120 -5.55 -12.69 -7.83
N VAL A 121 -5.78 -12.42 -9.09
CA VAL A 121 -5.01 -12.97 -10.21
C VAL A 121 -4.64 -11.89 -11.20
N THR A 122 -3.48 -12.04 -11.82
CA THR A 122 -3.11 -11.30 -13.03
C THR A 122 -2.80 -12.29 -14.16
N ASP A 123 -3.41 -12.05 -15.31
CA ASP A 123 -3.12 -12.75 -16.57
C ASP A 123 -2.24 -11.86 -17.48
N ASP A 124 -1.92 -10.64 -17.06
CA ASP A 124 -1.09 -9.70 -17.82
C ASP A 124 0.34 -10.24 -17.95
N PRO A 125 0.89 -10.36 -19.16
CA PRO A 125 2.24 -10.90 -19.40
C PRO A 125 3.34 -10.09 -18.70
N ASN A 126 3.09 -8.81 -18.41
CA ASN A 126 4.02 -7.93 -17.70
C ASN A 126 3.73 -7.84 -16.20
N GLY A 127 2.77 -8.62 -15.71
CA GLY A 127 2.31 -8.56 -14.34
C GLY A 127 1.45 -7.32 -14.03
N MET A 128 1.45 -6.89 -12.77
CA MET A 128 0.65 -5.74 -12.35
C MET A 128 1.27 -5.02 -11.17
N LYS A 129 0.97 -3.73 -11.03
CA LYS A 129 1.14 -2.99 -9.79
C LYS A 129 -0.18 -2.32 -9.39
N ALA A 130 -0.51 -2.38 -8.12
CA ALA A 130 -1.64 -1.65 -7.56
C ALA A 130 -1.31 -1.16 -6.16
N LEU A 131 -1.79 0.03 -5.83
CA LEU A 131 -1.76 0.56 -4.48
C LEU A 131 -2.96 -0.01 -3.72
N PHE A 132 -2.71 -0.48 -2.52
CA PHE A 132 -3.73 -0.93 -1.57
C PHE A 132 -3.61 -0.13 -0.27
N TRP A 133 -4.71 0.44 0.17
CA TRP A 133 -4.86 0.97 1.52
C TRP A 133 -5.84 0.07 2.26
N MET A 134 -5.38 -0.55 3.35
CA MET A 134 -6.09 -1.59 4.06
C MET A 134 -6.24 -1.24 5.53
N GLN A 135 -7.38 -1.64 6.10
CA GLN A 135 -7.61 -1.60 7.53
C GLN A 135 -7.91 -3.00 8.05
N GLY A 136 -7.44 -3.32 9.26
CA GLY A 136 -7.64 -4.62 9.86
C GLY A 136 -6.61 -5.64 9.39
N ALA A 137 -7.05 -6.83 9.04
CA ALA A 137 -6.17 -7.93 8.66
C ALA A 137 -6.66 -8.67 7.41
N ASN A 138 -5.71 -9.29 6.69
CA ASN A 138 -5.97 -10.22 5.61
C ASN A 138 -5.80 -11.64 6.15
N GLU A 139 -6.81 -12.46 6.03
CA GLU A 139 -6.77 -13.88 6.38
C GLU A 139 -6.64 -14.71 5.11
N PHE A 140 -5.56 -15.47 5.00
CA PHE A 140 -5.31 -16.36 3.87
C PHE A 140 -5.81 -17.77 4.14
N TYR A 141 -6.28 -18.43 3.08
CA TYR A 141 -6.88 -19.75 3.13
C TYR A 141 -6.24 -20.69 2.10
N ASP A 142 -6.12 -21.96 2.46
CA ASP A 142 -5.72 -23.02 1.52
C ASP A 142 -6.87 -23.44 0.58
N ALA A 143 -6.59 -24.39 -0.31
CA ALA A 143 -7.58 -24.90 -1.26
C ALA A 143 -8.76 -25.63 -0.62
N ASP A 144 -8.60 -26.10 0.61
CA ASP A 144 -9.66 -26.78 1.40
C ASP A 144 -10.45 -25.79 2.26
N GLY A 145 -10.11 -24.50 2.21
CA GLY A 145 -10.76 -23.43 2.97
C GLY A 145 -10.29 -23.33 4.42
N ASN A 146 -9.17 -23.97 4.78
CA ASN A 146 -8.60 -23.82 6.11
C ASN A 146 -7.79 -22.53 6.18
N HIS A 147 -7.88 -21.82 7.31
CA HIS A 147 -7.06 -20.65 7.59
C HIS A 147 -5.58 -21.03 7.67
N VAL A 148 -4.74 -20.31 6.95
CA VAL A 148 -3.28 -20.54 6.87
C VAL A 148 -2.52 -19.48 7.62
N GLU A 149 -2.80 -18.19 7.34
CA GLU A 149 -2.04 -17.07 7.86
C GLU A 149 -2.90 -15.81 7.99
N THR A 150 -2.56 -14.96 8.94
CA THR A 150 -3.16 -13.62 9.11
C THR A 150 -2.08 -12.55 8.97
N LEU A 151 -2.28 -11.64 8.04
CA LEU A 151 -1.40 -10.51 7.78
C LEU A 151 -2.08 -9.21 8.23
N ASP A 152 -1.60 -8.61 9.30
CA ASP A 152 -2.06 -7.34 9.85
C ASP A 152 -0.95 -6.28 9.77
N VAL A 153 -1.18 -5.10 10.35
CA VAL A 153 -0.18 -4.03 10.37
C VAL A 153 1.14 -4.47 10.98
N TRP A 154 1.12 -5.33 12.02
CA TRP A 154 2.32 -5.83 12.68
C TRP A 154 3.10 -6.81 11.79
N TRP A 155 2.38 -7.66 11.06
CA TRP A 155 2.98 -8.56 10.09
C TRP A 155 3.70 -7.75 9.00
N PHE A 156 3.04 -6.73 8.42
CA PHE A 156 3.64 -5.90 7.37
C PHE A 156 4.82 -5.05 7.86
N MET A 157 4.77 -4.54 9.09
CA MET A 157 5.92 -3.87 9.72
C MET A 157 7.09 -4.82 9.88
N ASN A 158 6.85 -6.01 10.44
CA ASN A 158 7.90 -7.02 10.61
C ASN A 158 8.50 -7.48 9.26
N HIS A 159 7.67 -7.63 8.23
CA HIS A 159 8.10 -7.96 6.87
C HIS A 159 9.07 -6.89 6.33
N TYR A 160 8.74 -5.62 6.48
CA TYR A 160 9.58 -4.49 6.09
C TYR A 160 10.88 -4.39 6.90
N GLU A 161 10.79 -4.40 8.22
CA GLU A 161 11.94 -4.23 9.10
C GLU A 161 12.91 -5.42 9.03
N THR A 162 12.41 -6.63 8.85
CA THR A 162 13.23 -7.81 8.63
C THR A 162 14.06 -7.66 7.36
N HIS A 163 13.42 -7.26 6.25
CA HIS A 163 14.13 -6.98 5.02
C HIS A 163 15.20 -5.89 5.18
N CYS A 164 14.85 -4.78 5.83
CA CYS A 164 15.82 -3.72 6.12
C CYS A 164 17.02 -4.24 6.89
N ARG A 165 16.80 -4.99 7.97
CA ARG A 165 17.87 -5.59 8.81
C ARG A 165 18.76 -6.53 8.01
N GLU A 166 18.18 -7.40 7.19
CA GLU A 166 18.93 -8.38 6.39
C GLU A 166 19.78 -7.75 5.29
N HIS A 167 19.38 -6.56 4.81
CA HIS A 167 20.10 -5.84 3.76
C HIS A 167 20.89 -4.64 4.25
N GLY A 168 21.00 -4.45 5.58
CA GLY A 168 21.76 -3.33 6.15
C GLY A 168 21.13 -1.95 5.88
N LEU A 169 19.82 -1.90 5.66
CA LEU A 169 19.07 -0.67 5.46
C LEU A 169 18.54 -0.13 6.78
N THR A 170 18.44 1.20 6.87
CA THR A 170 17.76 1.84 8.00
C THR A 170 16.29 2.02 7.66
N PRO A 171 15.35 1.53 8.51
CA PRO A 171 13.93 1.78 8.29
C PRO A 171 13.61 3.28 8.18
N ASN A 172 12.82 3.65 7.17
CA ASN A 172 12.41 5.04 6.97
C ASN A 172 11.34 5.42 8.01
N PRO A 173 11.61 6.39 8.91
CA PRO A 173 10.67 6.79 9.95
C PRO A 173 9.37 7.42 9.40
N GLN A 174 9.37 7.89 8.16
CA GLN A 174 8.18 8.47 7.53
C GLN A 174 7.07 7.45 7.22
N LEU A 175 7.36 6.15 7.33
CA LEU A 175 6.35 5.10 7.16
C LEU A 175 5.49 4.86 8.41
N TYR A 176 5.90 5.35 9.56
CA TYR A 176 5.23 5.10 10.86
C TYR A 176 4.40 6.31 11.28
N LEU A 177 3.05 6.14 11.30
CA LEU A 177 2.06 7.19 11.59
C LEU A 177 1.52 7.10 13.01
#